data_4ffa08079bbff31d06e9c068f1525832
#
_entry.id   4ffa08079bbff31d06e9c068f1525832
#
_cell.length_a   1.000
_cell.length_b   1.000
_cell.length_c   1.000
_cell.angle_alpha   90.00
_cell.angle_beta   90.00
_cell.angle_gamma   90.00
#
_symmetry.space_group_name_H-M   'P 1'
#
loop_
_entity.id
_entity.type
_entity.pdbx_description
1 polymer ?
#
loop_
_entity_poly.entity_id
_entity_poly.type
_entity_poly.pdbx_seq_one_letter_code
_entity_poly.pdbx_strand_id
1 'polypeptide(L)'
;MDISRRHFIQSTLSMGALASLSLPGYSLAAPSNDFRALICVYLAGGNDAFNTILPLSEAHYRQYSKVRGPLSVAKEDILPINLSAVDSSNHPVKLGLHPKLNALTSVFEQGDASIVLNSGIL
;
A
#
# COMPACT_ATOMS: atom_id res chain seq x y z
N MET A 1 -17.13 39.46 -42.05
CA MET A 1 -18.10 39.18 -40.97
C MET A 1 -17.51 39.79 -39.70
N ASP A 2 -17.84 41.06 -39.44
CA ASP A 2 -17.26 41.83 -38.34
C ASP A 2 -18.04 41.54 -37.07
N ILE A 3 -17.40 40.78 -36.18
CA ILE A 3 -17.95 40.50 -34.85
C ILE A 3 -17.75 41.76 -34.03
N SER A 4 -18.82 42.48 -33.72
CA SER A 4 -18.79 43.68 -32.91
C SER A 4 -18.22 43.37 -31.52
N ARG A 5 -17.35 44.23 -31.00
CA ARG A 5 -16.74 44.12 -29.64
C ARG A 5 -17.81 43.89 -28.54
N ARG A 6 -19.00 44.38 -28.74
CA ARG A 6 -20.14 44.16 -27.83
C ARG A 6 -20.60 42.71 -27.77
N HIS A 7 -20.65 42.03 -28.92
CA HIS A 7 -21.02 40.60 -28.93
C HIS A 7 -19.93 39.70 -28.35
N PHE A 8 -18.68 40.07 -28.50
CA PHE A 8 -17.59 39.32 -27.87
C PHE A 8 -17.62 39.42 -26.33
N ILE A 9 -17.89 40.61 -25.78
CA ILE A 9 -17.97 40.82 -24.32
C ILE A 9 -19.20 40.12 -23.75
N GLN A 10 -20.34 40.10 -24.45
CA GLN A 10 -21.56 39.41 -23.99
C GLN A 10 -21.40 37.89 -24.01
N SER A 11 -20.72 37.33 -25.00
CA SER A 11 -20.48 35.87 -25.06
C SER A 11 -19.42 35.39 -24.03
N THR A 12 -18.42 36.20 -23.70
CA THR A 12 -17.45 35.86 -22.65
C THR A 12 -18.03 35.99 -21.24
N LEU A 13 -18.97 36.95 -21.00
CA LEU A 13 -19.62 37.04 -19.68
C LEU A 13 -20.53 35.84 -19.39
N SER A 14 -21.25 35.33 -20.40
CA SER A 14 -22.14 34.17 -20.22
C SER A 14 -21.38 32.86 -19.98
N MET A 15 -20.18 32.70 -20.54
CA MET A 15 -19.34 31.54 -20.31
C MET A 15 -18.55 31.60 -18.96
N GLY A 16 -18.22 32.79 -18.52
CA GLY A 16 -17.52 33.03 -17.26
C GLY A 16 -18.41 32.85 -16.03
N ALA A 17 -19.71 33.11 -16.14
CA ALA A 17 -20.64 32.97 -15.03
C ALA A 17 -20.98 31.52 -14.67
N LEU A 18 -20.83 30.56 -15.59
CA LEU A 18 -20.99 29.14 -15.33
C LEU A 18 -19.77 28.49 -14.70
N ALA A 19 -18.58 29.05 -14.90
CA ALA A 19 -17.34 28.53 -14.33
C ALA A 19 -17.14 28.92 -12.84
N SER A 20 -17.85 29.94 -12.35
CA SER A 20 -17.72 30.42 -10.97
C SER A 20 -18.71 29.76 -9.97
N LEU A 21 -19.57 28.87 -10.45
CA LEU A 21 -20.44 28.04 -9.61
C LEU A 21 -19.78 26.70 -9.18
N SER A 22 -18.46 26.62 -9.22
CA SER A 22 -17.75 25.56 -8.51
C SER A 22 -17.86 25.85 -7.00
N LEU A 23 -18.98 25.44 -6.41
CA LEU A 23 -19.15 25.39 -4.97
C LEU A 23 -18.00 24.55 -4.39
N PRO A 24 -17.16 25.11 -3.51
CA PRO A 24 -16.10 24.33 -2.90
C PRO A 24 -16.77 23.23 -2.05
N GLY A 25 -16.57 21.99 -2.44
CA GLY A 25 -16.97 20.84 -1.63
C GLY A 25 -17.94 19.84 -2.25
N TYR A 26 -18.54 20.11 -3.42
CA TYR A 26 -19.32 19.08 -4.10
C TYR A 26 -18.48 18.41 -5.19
N SER A 27 -17.83 17.33 -4.83
CA SER A 27 -17.36 16.38 -5.81
C SER A 27 -18.58 15.71 -6.43
N LEU A 28 -18.87 16.02 -7.69
CA LEU A 28 -19.78 15.23 -8.51
C LEU A 28 -19.09 13.90 -8.84
N ALA A 29 -18.80 13.11 -7.80
CA ALA A 29 -18.42 11.72 -8.02
C ALA A 29 -19.63 11.05 -8.67
N ALA A 30 -19.47 10.61 -9.91
CA ALA A 30 -20.45 9.72 -10.52
C ALA A 30 -20.72 8.58 -9.53
N PRO A 31 -21.97 8.15 -9.33
CA PRO A 31 -22.26 7.02 -8.47
C PRO A 31 -21.56 5.79 -9.10
N SER A 32 -20.35 5.50 -8.64
CA SER A 32 -19.73 4.21 -8.91
C SER A 32 -20.45 3.22 -8.01
N ASN A 33 -21.02 2.17 -8.57
CA ASN A 33 -21.55 1.05 -7.81
C ASN A 33 -20.41 0.27 -7.10
N ASP A 34 -19.20 0.77 -7.19
CA ASP A 34 -17.99 0.21 -6.61
C ASP A 34 -17.70 0.91 -5.27
N PHE A 35 -18.19 0.36 -4.19
CA PHE A 35 -17.91 0.82 -2.84
C PHE A 35 -16.46 0.46 -2.50
N ARG A 36 -15.63 1.49 -2.26
CA ARG A 36 -14.24 1.33 -1.82
C ARG A 36 -14.10 1.85 -0.39
N ALA A 37 -13.54 1.02 0.47
CA ALA A 37 -13.25 1.37 1.84
C ALA A 37 -11.77 1.13 2.15
N LEU A 38 -11.17 2.02 2.92
CA LEU A 38 -9.85 1.82 3.52
C LEU A 38 -10.06 1.45 4.98
N ILE A 39 -9.60 0.25 5.37
CA ILE A 39 -9.61 -0.22 6.75
C ILE A 39 -8.19 -0.16 7.27
N CYS A 40 -7.94 0.63 8.31
CA CYS A 40 -6.66 0.71 8.99
C CYS A 40 -6.72 -0.12 10.28
N VAL A 41 -5.87 -1.16 10.37
CA VAL A 41 -5.72 -1.96 11.58
C VAL A 41 -4.41 -1.56 12.26
N TYR A 42 -4.53 -0.86 13.38
CA TYR A 42 -3.38 -0.44 14.17
C TYR A 42 -3.13 -1.43 15.31
N LEU A 43 -1.96 -2.09 15.29
CA LEU A 43 -1.55 -3.03 16.32
C LEU A 43 -0.75 -2.28 17.40
N ALA A 44 -1.45 -1.67 18.35
CA ALA A 44 -0.87 -0.92 19.45
C ALA A 44 -0.37 -1.86 20.54
N GLY A 45 0.95 -1.95 20.68
CA GLY A 45 1.61 -2.71 21.74
C GLY A 45 1.55 -4.23 21.58
N GLY A 46 2.62 -4.92 21.93
CA GLY A 46 2.66 -6.38 21.96
C GLY A 46 2.79 -7.11 20.62
N ASN A 47 2.81 -6.41 19.49
CA ASN A 47 3.10 -7.04 18.20
C ASN A 47 4.61 -7.28 18.06
N ASP A 48 5.00 -8.55 17.86
CA ASP A 48 6.38 -8.91 17.50
C ASP A 48 6.58 -8.76 15.99
N ALA A 49 6.86 -7.53 15.55
CA ALA A 49 7.04 -7.20 14.14
C ALA A 49 8.16 -8.01 13.48
N PHE A 50 9.20 -8.38 14.23
CA PHE A 50 10.33 -9.18 13.74
C PHE A 50 9.98 -10.64 13.46
N ASN A 51 8.85 -11.12 13.97
CA ASN A 51 8.31 -12.45 13.71
C ASN A 51 7.09 -12.44 12.80
N THR A 52 6.70 -11.30 12.25
CA THR A 52 5.56 -11.20 11.31
C THR A 52 5.98 -11.59 9.90
N ILE A 53 7.03 -10.96 9.39
CA ILE A 53 7.62 -11.23 8.07
C ILE A 53 9.03 -11.75 8.30
N LEU A 54 9.33 -12.89 7.73
CA LEU A 54 10.53 -13.67 8.02
C LEU A 54 11.37 -13.90 6.78
N PRO A 55 12.71 -13.83 6.88
CA PRO A 55 13.58 -14.12 5.75
C PRO A 55 13.69 -15.64 5.53
N LEU A 56 13.59 -16.07 4.27
CA LEU A 56 13.78 -17.46 3.86
C LEU A 56 15.15 -17.71 3.20
N SER A 57 15.80 -16.66 2.71
CA SER A 57 17.16 -16.77 2.17
C SER A 57 18.13 -17.19 3.23
N GLU A 58 19.01 -18.16 2.95
CA GLU A 58 19.88 -18.80 3.96
C GLU A 58 20.73 -17.82 4.78
N ALA A 59 21.34 -16.85 4.12
CA ALA A 59 22.17 -15.86 4.78
C ALA A 59 21.38 -14.99 5.75
N HIS A 60 20.22 -14.49 5.31
CA HIS A 60 19.36 -13.63 6.13
C HIS A 60 18.66 -14.40 7.25
N TYR A 61 18.25 -15.67 7.00
CA TYR A 61 17.66 -16.49 8.04
C TYR A 61 18.65 -16.81 9.17
N ARG A 62 19.92 -17.12 8.84
CA ARG A 62 20.96 -17.33 9.88
C ARG A 62 21.16 -16.08 10.74
N GLN A 63 21.12 -14.91 10.13
CA GLN A 63 21.25 -13.65 10.84
C GLN A 63 20.04 -13.39 11.77
N TYR A 64 18.84 -13.61 11.26
CA TYR A 64 17.60 -13.54 12.02
C TYR A 64 17.61 -14.51 13.22
N SER A 65 17.89 -15.80 13.00
CA SER A 65 17.88 -16.81 14.07
C SER A 65 18.94 -16.55 15.14
N LYS A 66 20.11 -16.04 14.73
CA LYS A 66 21.18 -15.64 15.69
C LYS A 66 20.73 -14.48 16.59
N VAL A 67 20.04 -13.49 16.05
CA VAL A 67 19.58 -12.33 16.81
C VAL A 67 18.38 -12.68 17.69
N ARG A 68 17.44 -13.48 17.19
CA ARG A 68 16.23 -13.85 17.90
C ARG A 68 16.42 -14.99 18.90
N GLY A 69 17.44 -15.82 18.72
CA GLY A 69 17.72 -16.95 19.58
C GLY A 69 16.52 -17.89 19.77
N PRO A 70 16.11 -18.16 21.03
CA PRO A 70 14.97 -19.06 21.30
C PRO A 70 13.60 -18.57 20.79
N LEU A 71 13.50 -17.28 20.42
CA LEU A 71 12.26 -16.68 19.89
C LEU A 71 12.19 -16.75 18.36
N SER A 72 13.19 -17.35 17.71
CA SER A 72 13.16 -17.52 16.27
C SER A 72 12.15 -18.59 15.87
N VAL A 73 11.43 -18.32 14.78
CA VAL A 73 10.55 -19.31 14.15
C VAL A 73 11.41 -20.28 13.33
N ALA A 74 11.14 -21.56 13.45
CA ALA A 74 11.87 -22.58 12.68
C ALA A 74 11.63 -22.36 11.18
N LYS A 75 12.68 -22.56 10.38
CA LYS A 75 12.65 -22.21 8.95
C LYS A 75 11.60 -23.02 8.17
N GLU A 76 11.42 -24.26 8.56
CA GLU A 76 10.44 -25.20 8.01
C GLU A 76 9.00 -24.81 8.29
N ASP A 77 8.76 -24.01 9.35
CA ASP A 77 7.41 -23.55 9.71
C ASP A 77 7.03 -22.24 9.01
N ILE A 78 8.00 -21.55 8.42
CA ILE A 78 7.74 -20.26 7.76
C ILE A 78 6.94 -20.50 6.47
N LEU A 79 5.84 -19.78 6.31
CA LEU A 79 5.00 -19.84 5.13
C LEU A 79 5.58 -18.98 4.00
N PRO A 80 6.11 -19.57 2.92
CA PRO A 80 6.69 -18.79 1.83
C PRO A 80 5.62 -17.96 1.13
N ILE A 81 5.99 -16.73 0.73
CA ILE A 81 5.14 -15.85 -0.08
C ILE A 81 5.82 -15.51 -1.39
N ASN A 82 5.04 -15.37 -2.44
CA ASN A 82 5.54 -14.96 -3.74
C ASN A 82 5.59 -13.42 -3.81
N LEU A 83 6.69 -12.86 -3.29
CA LEU A 83 6.92 -11.43 -3.30
C LEU A 83 8.33 -11.15 -3.85
N SER A 84 8.41 -10.25 -4.82
CA SER A 84 9.69 -9.76 -5.33
C SER A 84 10.22 -8.68 -4.38
N ALA A 85 11.24 -9.02 -3.60
CA ALA A 85 11.94 -8.12 -2.71
C ALA A 85 13.44 -8.14 -2.99
N VAL A 86 14.12 -7.03 -2.72
CA VAL A 86 15.57 -6.92 -2.80
C VAL A 86 16.12 -6.32 -1.52
N ASP A 87 17.33 -6.70 -1.15
CA ASP A 87 18.07 -6.10 -0.04
C ASP A 87 18.71 -4.75 -0.45
N SER A 88 19.40 -4.12 0.49
CA SER A 88 20.12 -2.86 0.26
C SER A 88 21.24 -2.97 -0.80
N SER A 89 21.68 -4.17 -1.11
CA SER A 89 22.70 -4.49 -2.13
C SER A 89 22.07 -4.95 -3.45
N ASN A 90 20.75 -4.78 -3.60
CA ASN A 90 19.97 -5.19 -4.78
C ASN A 90 19.97 -6.70 -5.05
N HIS A 91 20.20 -7.54 -4.04
CA HIS A 91 20.07 -8.98 -4.16
C HIS A 91 18.62 -9.42 -3.86
N PRO A 92 18.10 -10.41 -4.59
CA PRO A 92 16.75 -10.92 -4.35
C PRO A 92 16.65 -11.58 -2.97
N VAL A 93 15.64 -11.20 -2.21
CA VAL A 93 15.33 -11.75 -0.89
C VAL A 93 14.04 -12.55 -0.97
N LYS A 94 14.06 -13.78 -0.49
CA LYS A 94 12.87 -14.59 -0.29
C LYS A 94 12.33 -14.33 1.10
N LEU A 95 11.04 -14.06 1.18
CA LEU A 95 10.32 -13.76 2.41
C LEU A 95 9.21 -14.79 2.65
N GLY A 96 8.80 -14.89 3.89
CA GLY A 96 7.66 -15.69 4.30
C GLY A 96 6.93 -15.06 5.48
N LEU A 97 5.77 -15.60 5.78
CA LEU A 97 4.93 -15.19 6.89
C LEU A 97 5.15 -16.10 8.10
N HIS A 98 4.87 -15.55 9.27
CA HIS A 98 4.72 -16.36 10.48
C HIS A 98 3.63 -17.43 10.27
N PRO A 99 3.79 -18.67 10.77
CA PRO A 99 2.85 -19.78 10.53
C PRO A 99 1.41 -19.48 10.98
N LYS A 100 1.22 -18.58 11.96
CA LYS A 100 -0.12 -18.15 12.40
C LYS A 100 -0.82 -17.18 11.46
N LEU A 101 -0.15 -16.71 10.42
CA LEU A 101 -0.68 -15.79 9.41
C LEU A 101 -1.09 -16.50 8.11
N ASN A 102 -1.38 -17.79 8.17
CA ASN A 102 -1.73 -18.60 7.02
C ASN A 102 -2.92 -18.05 6.20
N ALA A 103 -3.85 -17.35 6.85
CA ALA A 103 -4.98 -16.72 6.17
C ALA A 103 -4.57 -15.60 5.18
N LEU A 104 -3.35 -15.06 5.33
CA LEU A 104 -2.85 -14.02 4.43
C LEU A 104 -2.12 -14.57 3.20
N THR A 105 -1.75 -15.85 3.17
CA THR A 105 -0.99 -16.42 2.04
C THR A 105 -1.72 -16.28 0.72
N SER A 106 -3.02 -16.53 0.70
CA SER A 106 -3.85 -16.41 -0.50
C SER A 106 -3.89 -14.97 -1.05
N VAL A 107 -3.84 -13.95 -0.19
CA VAL A 107 -3.84 -12.54 -0.59
C VAL A 107 -2.51 -12.19 -1.28
N PHE A 108 -1.39 -12.73 -0.80
CA PHE A 108 -0.09 -12.58 -1.46
C PHE A 108 0.00 -13.37 -2.77
N GLU A 109 -0.58 -14.54 -2.84
CA GLU A 109 -0.62 -15.36 -4.08
C GLU A 109 -1.42 -14.68 -5.19
N GLN A 110 -2.50 -13.96 -4.84
CA GLN A 110 -3.32 -13.18 -5.76
C GLN A 110 -2.66 -11.86 -6.20
N GLY A 111 -1.58 -11.44 -5.52
CA GLY A 111 -0.91 -10.16 -5.79
C GLY A 111 -1.63 -8.95 -5.17
N ASP A 112 -2.58 -9.18 -4.26
CA ASP A 112 -3.41 -8.14 -3.63
C ASP A 112 -2.79 -7.59 -2.34
N ALA A 113 -1.58 -8.04 -1.98
CA ALA A 113 -0.85 -7.58 -0.82
C ALA A 113 0.55 -7.08 -1.16
N SER A 114 1.01 -6.09 -0.41
CA SER A 114 2.39 -5.61 -0.43
C SER A 114 2.92 -5.40 0.98
N ILE A 115 4.24 -5.37 1.11
CA ILE A 115 4.92 -5.18 2.40
C ILE A 115 5.83 -3.96 2.30
N VAL A 116 5.75 -3.09 3.28
CA VAL A 116 6.69 -1.99 3.49
C VAL A 116 7.52 -2.32 4.73
N LEU A 117 8.79 -2.62 4.53
CA LEU A 117 9.74 -2.91 5.61
C LEU A 117 10.49 -1.64 6.01
N ASN A 118 11.04 -1.64 7.23
CA ASN A 118 11.85 -0.56 7.79
C ASN A 118 11.13 0.81 7.79
N SER A 119 9.81 0.80 7.88
CA SER A 119 9.01 2.00 8.08
C SER A 119 8.93 2.31 9.57
N GLY A 120 9.33 3.51 9.97
CA GLY A 120 9.29 3.97 11.36
C GLY A 120 9.34 5.48 11.45
N ILE A 121 9.06 6.00 12.65
CA ILE A 121 9.25 7.42 12.99
C ILE A 121 10.74 7.59 13.33
N LEU A 122 11.40 8.51 12.64
CA LEU A 122 12.77 8.96 12.94
C LEU A 122 12.75 9.97 14.08
#